data_0e739b6e4895a938e7bd5e3bb8b0cdc1
#
_entry.id   0e739b6e4895a938e7bd5e3bb8b0cdc1
#
_cell.length_a   1.000
_cell.length_b   1.000
_cell.length_c   1.000
_cell.angle_alpha   90.00
_cell.angle_beta   90.00
_cell.angle_gamma   90.00
#
_symmetry.space_group_name_H-M   'P 1'
#
loop_
_entity.id
_entity.type
_entity.pdbx_description
1 polymer ?
#
loop_
_entity_poly.entity_id
_entity_poly.type
_entity_poly.pdbx_seq_one_letter_code
_entity_poly.pdbx_strand_id
1 'polypeptide(L)'
;EFLLIVTKFLYKFFPNWGIAIIIMTFIIKILLFPLTYSSTKSMAKMQEIQPKIKALQAKYKKAKQDMEQRRQLNEEMMKLYKEHGINPAGGCLPLLIQLPIFWGFFRMLVAAVELRHTPFAFSIKHLSVKDPYYITPILMGITQYISQKMTPSSADPGQQKIMLLMPFIFTIFFMNFQAGLVLDWLASNVLQIAQQAIMNKMMARKREKDGKRSKKKSSKRSATR
;
A
#
# COMPACT_ATOMS: atom_id res chain seq x y z
N GLU A 1 -18.97 14.91 -5.88
CA GLU A 1 -19.16 16.33 -5.53
C GLU A 1 -18.30 16.76 -4.34
N PHE A 2 -18.27 16.00 -3.23
CA PHE A 2 -17.49 16.35 -2.03
C PHE A 2 -16.01 16.65 -2.32
N LEU A 3 -15.32 15.76 -3.05
CA LEU A 3 -13.90 15.96 -3.42
C LEU A 3 -13.70 17.25 -4.22
N LEU A 4 -14.61 17.56 -5.13
CA LEU A 4 -14.55 18.78 -5.93
C LEU A 4 -14.70 20.04 -5.05
N ILE A 5 -15.63 20.03 -4.10
CA ILE A 5 -15.85 21.14 -3.17
C ILE A 5 -14.60 21.40 -2.35
N VAL A 6 -14.00 20.36 -1.77
CA VAL A 6 -12.78 20.48 -0.96
C VAL A 6 -11.60 20.92 -1.84
N THR A 7 -11.47 20.39 -3.06
CA THR A 7 -10.39 20.80 -3.96
C THR A 7 -10.55 22.27 -4.41
N LYS A 8 -11.78 22.73 -4.68
CA LYS A 8 -12.08 24.15 -4.96
C LYS A 8 -11.76 25.04 -3.76
N PHE A 9 -12.05 24.58 -2.54
CA PHE A 9 -11.70 25.31 -1.32
C PHE A 9 -10.18 25.44 -1.19
N LEU A 10 -9.42 24.35 -1.40
CA LEU A 10 -7.96 24.36 -1.37
C LEU A 10 -7.37 25.25 -2.46
N TYR A 11 -7.98 25.30 -3.64
CA TYR A 11 -7.55 26.15 -4.74
C TYR A 11 -7.61 27.67 -4.39
N LYS A 12 -8.52 28.08 -3.54
CA LYS A 12 -8.57 29.48 -3.07
C LYS A 12 -7.31 29.92 -2.32
N PHE A 13 -6.67 28.98 -1.62
CA PHE A 13 -5.43 29.27 -0.90
C PHE A 13 -4.18 29.02 -1.76
N PHE A 14 -4.26 28.03 -2.64
CA PHE A 14 -3.19 27.64 -3.53
C PHE A 14 -3.71 27.63 -4.95
N PRO A 15 -3.52 28.72 -5.73
CA PRO A 15 -4.11 28.86 -7.07
C PRO A 15 -3.41 27.98 -8.11
N ASN A 16 -3.29 26.68 -7.81
CA ASN A 16 -2.76 25.64 -8.66
C ASN A 16 -3.50 24.34 -8.36
N TRP A 17 -4.23 23.83 -9.36
CA TRP A 17 -5.05 22.62 -9.21
C TRP A 17 -4.25 21.36 -8.91
N GLY A 18 -3.03 21.22 -9.47
CA GLY A 18 -2.18 20.08 -9.16
C GLY A 18 -1.71 20.10 -7.70
N ILE A 19 -1.37 21.27 -7.16
CA ILE A 19 -1.04 21.44 -5.73
C ILE A 19 -2.27 21.13 -4.87
N ALA A 20 -3.45 21.60 -5.25
CA ALA A 20 -4.69 21.32 -4.53
C ALA A 20 -5.00 19.80 -4.49
N ILE A 21 -4.77 19.07 -5.59
CA ILE A 21 -4.87 17.60 -5.64
C ILE A 21 -3.88 16.95 -4.67
N ILE A 22 -2.61 17.36 -4.68
CA ILE A 22 -1.58 16.80 -3.78
C ILE A 22 -1.95 17.01 -2.31
N ILE A 23 -2.40 18.23 -1.95
CA ILE A 23 -2.82 18.55 -0.57
C ILE A 23 -4.04 17.71 -0.18
N MET A 24 -5.02 17.58 -1.09
CA MET A 24 -6.20 16.73 -0.88
C MET A 24 -5.81 15.28 -0.62
N THR A 25 -4.90 14.73 -1.43
CA THR A 25 -4.34 13.38 -1.25
C THR A 25 -3.69 13.24 0.12
N PHE A 26 -2.93 14.25 0.56
CA PHE A 26 -2.29 14.27 1.87
C PHE A 26 -3.32 14.24 3.01
N ILE A 27 -4.38 15.06 2.92
CA ILE A 27 -5.46 15.07 3.92
C ILE A 27 -6.13 13.70 4.01
N ILE A 28 -6.49 13.10 2.87
CA ILE A 28 -7.09 11.76 2.82
C ILE A 28 -6.16 10.72 3.46
N LYS A 29 -4.86 10.76 3.15
CA LYS A 29 -3.87 9.84 3.73
C LYS A 29 -3.73 9.99 5.24
N ILE A 30 -3.80 11.21 5.77
CA ILE A 30 -3.80 11.46 7.23
C ILE A 30 -5.05 10.86 7.88
N LEU A 31 -6.22 11.10 7.32
CA LEU A 31 -7.49 10.56 7.83
C LEU A 31 -7.49 9.03 7.84
N LEU A 32 -6.90 8.41 6.81
CA LEU A 32 -6.80 6.95 6.68
C LEU A 32 -5.57 6.35 7.39
N PHE A 33 -4.72 7.18 7.99
CA PHE A 33 -3.50 6.72 8.65
C PHE A 33 -3.74 5.64 9.72
N PRO A 34 -4.71 5.77 10.65
CA PRO A 34 -4.92 4.74 11.69
C PRO A 34 -5.29 3.38 11.08
N LEU A 35 -6.06 3.39 9.99
CA LEU A 35 -6.47 2.18 9.30
C LEU A 35 -5.29 1.53 8.55
N THR A 36 -4.50 2.34 7.85
CA THR A 36 -3.28 1.87 7.16
C THR A 36 -2.22 1.38 8.16
N TYR A 37 -2.11 2.01 9.32
CA TYR A 37 -1.23 1.58 10.40
C TYR A 37 -1.61 0.19 10.90
N SER A 38 -2.90 -0.05 11.18
CA SER A 38 -3.39 -1.36 11.62
C SER A 38 -3.14 -2.45 10.58
N SER A 39 -3.37 -2.15 9.30
CA SER A 39 -3.09 -3.04 8.16
C SER A 39 -1.60 -3.42 8.09
N THR A 40 -0.71 -2.44 8.09
CA THR A 40 0.75 -2.69 7.99
C THR A 40 1.27 -3.46 9.21
N LYS A 41 0.74 -3.20 10.40
CA LYS A 41 1.07 -3.96 11.61
C LYS A 41 0.65 -5.42 11.49
N SER A 42 -0.52 -5.70 10.93
CA SER A 42 -1.00 -7.06 10.65
C SER A 42 -0.09 -7.78 9.66
N MET A 43 0.31 -7.09 8.57
CA MET A 43 1.24 -7.64 7.58
C MET A 43 2.62 -7.94 8.16
N ALA A 44 3.14 -7.09 9.03
CA ALA A 44 4.42 -7.33 9.71
C ALA A 44 4.38 -8.56 10.62
N LYS A 45 3.27 -8.77 11.36
CA LYS A 45 3.06 -10.00 12.14
C LYS A 45 2.98 -11.24 11.25
N MET A 46 2.32 -11.13 10.09
CA MET A 46 2.23 -12.21 9.12
C MET A 46 3.61 -12.61 8.60
N GLN A 47 4.51 -11.63 8.38
CA GLN A 47 5.90 -11.89 8.01
C GLN A 47 6.67 -12.64 9.12
N GLU A 48 6.38 -12.39 10.40
CA GLU A 48 7.01 -13.08 11.53
C GLU A 48 6.66 -14.58 11.56
N ILE A 49 5.45 -14.94 11.19
CA ILE A 49 5.01 -16.35 11.13
C ILE A 49 5.26 -17.03 9.78
N GLN A 50 5.85 -16.32 8.81
CA GLN A 50 6.12 -16.87 7.47
C GLN A 50 6.93 -18.18 7.48
N PRO A 51 7.97 -18.38 8.33
CA PRO A 51 8.64 -19.68 8.42
C PRO A 51 7.70 -20.82 8.82
N LYS A 52 6.73 -20.56 9.71
CA LYS A 52 5.72 -21.55 10.12
C LYS A 52 4.77 -21.87 8.95
N ILE A 53 4.36 -20.83 8.21
CA ILE A 53 3.52 -20.98 7.00
C ILE A 53 4.24 -21.84 5.96
N LYS A 54 5.54 -21.59 5.70
CA LYS A 54 6.34 -22.40 4.77
C LYS A 54 6.49 -23.85 5.21
N ALA A 55 6.69 -24.09 6.50
CA ALA A 55 6.73 -25.44 7.06
C ALA A 55 5.39 -26.16 6.87
N LEU A 56 4.28 -25.46 7.08
CA LEU A 56 2.94 -25.99 6.87
C LEU A 56 2.68 -26.32 5.40
N GLN A 57 3.05 -25.45 4.48
CA GLN A 57 2.96 -25.68 3.04
C GLN A 57 3.84 -26.85 2.59
N ALA A 58 5.01 -27.04 3.20
CA ALA A 58 5.88 -28.16 2.94
C ALA A 58 5.30 -29.49 3.44
N LYS A 59 4.50 -29.48 4.50
CA LYS A 59 3.76 -30.65 5.00
C LYS A 59 2.71 -31.13 3.98
N TYR A 60 2.03 -30.17 3.34
CA TYR A 60 0.94 -30.43 2.37
C TYR A 60 1.38 -30.24 0.91
N LYS A 61 2.44 -30.93 0.49
CA LYS A 61 3.03 -30.77 -0.87
C LYS A 61 2.07 -31.07 -2.02
N LYS A 62 1.10 -31.97 -1.81
CA LYS A 62 0.10 -32.36 -2.82
C LYS A 62 -1.17 -31.52 -2.80
N ALA A 63 -1.25 -30.46 -1.96
CA ALA A 63 -2.42 -29.59 -1.85
C ALA A 63 -2.78 -28.86 -3.17
N LYS A 64 -1.89 -28.83 -4.16
CA LYS A 64 -2.17 -28.31 -5.50
C LYS A 64 -2.98 -29.26 -6.37
N GLN A 65 -2.92 -30.56 -6.10
CA GLN A 65 -3.53 -31.64 -6.89
C GLN A 65 -4.65 -32.34 -6.14
N ASP A 66 -4.65 -32.27 -4.80
CA ASP A 66 -5.58 -32.94 -3.89
C ASP A 66 -6.41 -31.89 -3.13
N MET A 67 -7.71 -31.88 -3.38
CA MET A 67 -8.65 -30.93 -2.77
C MET A 67 -8.76 -31.11 -1.26
N GLU A 68 -8.65 -32.34 -0.74
CA GLU A 68 -8.71 -32.62 0.70
C GLU A 68 -7.47 -32.07 1.42
N GLN A 69 -6.27 -32.28 0.88
CA GLN A 69 -5.05 -31.67 1.42
C GLN A 69 -5.07 -30.15 1.34
N ARG A 70 -5.67 -29.58 0.30
CA ARG A 70 -5.85 -28.13 0.17
C ARG A 70 -6.78 -27.58 1.25
N ARG A 71 -7.86 -28.28 1.56
CA ARG A 71 -8.79 -27.90 2.64
C ARG A 71 -8.10 -27.94 3.99
N GLN A 72 -7.39 -29.04 4.29
CA GLN A 72 -6.64 -29.20 5.55
C GLN A 72 -5.56 -28.12 5.71
N LEU A 73 -4.80 -27.82 4.64
CA LEU A 73 -3.83 -26.73 4.65
C LEU A 73 -4.48 -25.37 4.99
N ASN A 74 -5.62 -25.06 4.35
CA ASN A 74 -6.34 -23.82 4.61
C ASN A 74 -6.85 -23.75 6.05
N GLU A 75 -7.36 -24.84 6.59
CA GLU A 75 -7.84 -24.92 7.97
C GLU A 75 -6.69 -24.72 8.98
N GLU A 76 -5.55 -25.39 8.79
CA GLU A 76 -4.37 -25.23 9.63
C GLU A 76 -3.77 -23.81 9.51
N MET A 77 -3.75 -23.23 8.32
CA MET A 77 -3.34 -21.83 8.12
C MET A 77 -4.26 -20.86 8.85
N MET A 78 -5.58 -21.04 8.77
CA MET A 78 -6.53 -20.19 9.49
C MET A 78 -6.40 -20.31 11.00
N LYS A 79 -6.14 -21.51 11.54
CA LYS A 79 -5.82 -21.72 12.96
C LYS A 79 -4.55 -20.97 13.35
N LEU A 80 -3.49 -21.08 12.56
CA LEU A 80 -2.22 -20.39 12.79
C LEU A 80 -2.40 -18.85 12.82
N TYR A 81 -3.20 -18.29 11.91
CA TYR A 81 -3.52 -16.86 11.89
C TYR A 81 -4.30 -16.43 13.14
N LYS A 82 -5.31 -17.21 13.55
CA LYS A 82 -6.11 -16.93 14.76
C LYS A 82 -5.25 -16.97 16.02
N GLU A 83 -4.38 -17.97 16.18
CA GLU A 83 -3.47 -18.11 17.34
C GLU A 83 -2.53 -16.89 17.48
N HIS A 84 -2.11 -16.30 16.37
CA HIS A 84 -1.22 -15.14 16.37
C HIS A 84 -1.96 -13.79 16.29
N GLY A 85 -3.30 -13.81 16.31
CA GLY A 85 -4.13 -12.60 16.21
C GLY A 85 -3.87 -11.82 14.90
N ILE A 86 -3.75 -12.53 13.78
CA ILE A 86 -3.47 -11.98 12.46
C ILE A 86 -4.74 -12.06 11.60
N ASN A 87 -5.10 -10.94 10.99
CA ASN A 87 -6.14 -10.92 9.97
C ASN A 87 -5.48 -10.97 8.57
N PRO A 88 -5.63 -12.07 7.80
CA PRO A 88 -5.04 -12.20 6.47
C PRO A 88 -5.60 -11.19 5.46
N ALA A 89 -6.84 -10.71 5.65
CA ALA A 89 -7.44 -9.68 4.81
C ALA A 89 -6.83 -8.28 5.05
N GLY A 90 -6.06 -8.09 6.13
CA GLY A 90 -5.39 -6.82 6.41
C GLY A 90 -4.42 -6.39 5.29
N GLY A 91 -3.85 -7.32 4.56
CA GLY A 91 -2.90 -7.04 3.47
C GLY A 91 -3.51 -6.38 2.24
N CYS A 92 -4.74 -6.69 1.89
CA CYS A 92 -5.44 -6.11 0.73
C CYS A 92 -6.25 -4.85 1.08
N LEU A 93 -6.41 -4.52 2.37
CA LEU A 93 -7.21 -3.39 2.83
C LEU A 93 -6.79 -2.04 2.21
N PRO A 94 -5.49 -1.70 2.08
CA PRO A 94 -5.07 -0.46 1.42
C PRO A 94 -5.58 -0.35 -0.03
N LEU A 95 -5.58 -1.45 -0.78
CA LEU A 95 -6.08 -1.48 -2.14
C LEU A 95 -7.60 -1.29 -2.19
N LEU A 96 -8.34 -1.95 -1.30
CA LEU A 96 -9.80 -1.81 -1.24
C LEU A 96 -10.24 -0.37 -0.90
N ILE A 97 -9.49 0.31 -0.03
CA ILE A 97 -9.73 1.71 0.30
C ILE A 97 -9.38 2.63 -0.87
N GLN A 98 -8.33 2.30 -1.62
CA GLN A 98 -7.88 3.09 -2.75
C GLN A 98 -8.90 3.13 -3.90
N LEU A 99 -9.69 2.04 -4.13
CA LEU A 99 -10.64 1.97 -5.24
C LEU A 99 -11.74 3.06 -5.17
N PRO A 100 -12.45 3.28 -4.05
CA PRO A 100 -13.41 4.39 -3.94
C PRO A 100 -12.78 5.76 -4.12
N ILE A 101 -11.56 5.97 -3.58
CA ILE A 101 -10.83 7.23 -3.72
C ILE A 101 -10.50 7.46 -5.19
N PHE A 102 -9.91 6.47 -5.86
CA PHE A 102 -9.61 6.51 -7.29
C PHE A 102 -10.86 6.86 -8.12
N TRP A 103 -11.97 6.17 -7.87
CA TRP A 103 -13.23 6.44 -8.56
C TRP A 103 -13.74 7.85 -8.32
N GLY A 104 -13.64 8.33 -7.09
CA GLY A 104 -14.00 9.71 -6.72
C GLY A 104 -13.18 10.76 -7.46
N PHE A 105 -11.86 10.59 -7.52
CA PHE A 105 -10.96 11.45 -8.29
C PHE A 105 -11.22 11.38 -9.79
N PHE A 106 -11.39 10.19 -10.34
CA PHE A 106 -11.72 10.00 -11.75
C PHE A 106 -13.01 10.76 -12.12
N ARG A 107 -14.09 10.57 -11.35
CA ARG A 107 -15.35 11.29 -11.56
C ARG A 107 -15.19 12.80 -11.41
N MET A 108 -14.40 13.26 -10.46
CA MET A 108 -14.10 14.67 -10.25
C MET A 108 -13.40 15.26 -11.48
N LEU A 109 -12.36 14.62 -12.00
CA LEU A 109 -11.59 15.10 -13.14
C LEU A 109 -12.40 15.11 -14.43
N VAL A 110 -13.31 14.15 -14.62
CA VAL A 110 -14.20 14.10 -15.79
C VAL A 110 -15.27 15.19 -15.71
N ALA A 111 -15.81 15.44 -14.52
CA ALA A 111 -16.92 16.41 -14.30
C ALA A 111 -16.46 17.86 -14.17
N ALA A 112 -15.23 18.09 -13.70
CA ALA A 112 -14.73 19.43 -13.41
C ALA A 112 -14.21 20.12 -14.69
N VAL A 113 -15.05 20.99 -15.27
CA VAL A 113 -14.68 21.82 -16.42
C VAL A 113 -13.51 22.75 -16.08
N GLU A 114 -13.42 23.17 -14.83
CA GLU A 114 -12.38 24.08 -14.30
C GLU A 114 -10.96 23.46 -14.38
N LEU A 115 -10.86 22.13 -14.37
CA LEU A 115 -9.59 21.42 -14.50
C LEU A 115 -9.12 21.28 -15.97
N ARG A 116 -10.00 21.60 -16.91
CA ARG A 116 -9.65 21.67 -18.33
C ARG A 116 -8.77 22.89 -18.56
N HIS A 117 -7.66 22.71 -19.26
CA HIS A 117 -6.71 23.80 -19.58
C HIS A 117 -5.95 24.41 -18.39
N THR A 118 -5.93 23.74 -17.22
CA THR A 118 -5.14 24.23 -16.09
C THR A 118 -3.76 23.59 -16.10
N PRO A 119 -2.68 24.39 -16.16
CA PRO A 119 -1.32 23.89 -16.08
C PRO A 119 -0.97 23.52 -14.64
N PHE A 120 -0.12 22.50 -14.48
CA PHE A 120 0.44 22.15 -13.16
C PHE A 120 1.89 22.60 -13.04
N ALA A 121 2.79 21.97 -13.77
CA ALA A 121 4.21 22.27 -13.76
C ALA A 121 4.89 21.66 -15.01
N PHE A 122 5.97 22.29 -15.47
CA PHE A 122 6.85 21.83 -16.55
C PHE A 122 6.15 21.28 -17.80
N SER A 123 5.95 19.96 -17.88
CA SER A 123 5.42 19.27 -19.05
C SER A 123 3.88 19.11 -19.02
N ILE A 124 3.26 19.26 -17.85
CA ILE A 124 1.81 19.06 -17.68
C ILE A 124 1.10 20.40 -17.91
N LYS A 125 0.74 20.64 -19.16
CA LYS A 125 -0.05 21.82 -19.55
C LYS A 125 -1.54 21.70 -19.18
N HIS A 126 -2.05 20.47 -19.11
CA HIS A 126 -3.46 20.19 -18.85
C HIS A 126 -3.62 18.96 -17.98
N LEU A 127 -4.19 19.12 -16.78
CA LEU A 127 -4.42 18.02 -15.83
C LEU A 127 -5.50 17.02 -16.31
N SER A 128 -6.40 17.46 -17.17
CA SER A 128 -7.49 16.64 -17.72
C SER A 128 -7.09 15.82 -18.96
N VAL A 129 -5.86 15.98 -19.45
CA VAL A 129 -5.33 15.26 -20.62
C VAL A 129 -4.20 14.34 -20.17
N LYS A 130 -3.87 13.34 -20.96
CA LYS A 130 -2.71 12.47 -20.71
C LYS A 130 -1.41 13.27 -20.75
N ASP A 131 -0.42 12.84 -19.97
CA ASP A 131 0.91 13.44 -19.99
C ASP A 131 1.60 13.15 -21.35
N PRO A 132 1.94 14.18 -22.13
CA PRO A 132 2.51 13.99 -23.47
C PRO A 132 3.89 13.33 -23.46
N TYR A 133 4.64 13.47 -22.36
CA TYR A 133 6.00 12.92 -22.21
C TYR A 133 6.03 11.65 -21.34
N TYR A 134 4.87 11.19 -20.82
CA TYR A 134 4.75 10.01 -19.95
C TYR A 134 5.62 10.06 -18.69
N ILE A 135 6.07 11.24 -18.27
CA ILE A 135 6.93 11.41 -17.09
C ILE A 135 6.18 10.99 -15.82
N THR A 136 4.95 11.47 -15.66
CA THR A 136 4.14 11.15 -14.45
C THR A 136 3.78 9.67 -14.34
N PRO A 137 3.34 8.95 -15.39
CA PRO A 137 3.11 7.50 -15.30
C PRO A 137 4.38 6.70 -14.99
N ILE A 138 5.52 7.10 -15.56
CA ILE A 138 6.80 6.41 -15.29
C ILE A 138 7.22 6.62 -13.84
N LEU A 139 7.17 7.84 -13.31
CA LEU A 139 7.46 8.14 -11.90
C LEU A 139 6.48 7.43 -10.97
N MET A 140 5.20 7.38 -11.34
CA MET A 140 4.19 6.62 -10.60
C MET A 140 4.56 5.12 -10.54
N GLY A 141 4.95 4.51 -11.65
CA GLY A 141 5.36 3.11 -11.70
C GLY A 141 6.60 2.81 -10.85
N ILE A 142 7.62 3.69 -10.93
CA ILE A 142 8.83 3.56 -10.11
C ILE A 142 8.50 3.65 -8.62
N THR A 143 7.73 4.67 -8.21
CA THR A 143 7.33 4.84 -6.81
C THR A 143 6.43 3.72 -6.34
N GLN A 144 5.53 3.20 -7.17
CA GLN A 144 4.71 2.03 -6.87
C GLN A 144 5.58 0.79 -6.62
N TYR A 145 6.58 0.54 -7.46
CA TYR A 145 7.51 -0.58 -7.30
C TYR A 145 8.32 -0.46 -5.99
N ILE A 146 8.82 0.74 -5.68
CA ILE A 146 9.54 1.01 -4.41
C ILE A 146 8.62 0.76 -3.22
N SER A 147 7.41 1.32 -3.23
CA SER A 147 6.41 1.15 -2.17
C SER A 147 6.11 -0.32 -1.93
N GLN A 148 5.94 -1.08 -3.00
CA GLN A 148 5.64 -2.51 -2.94
C GLN A 148 6.79 -3.33 -2.36
N LYS A 149 8.04 -3.03 -2.74
CA LYS A 149 9.22 -3.66 -2.13
C LYS A 149 9.39 -3.36 -0.64
N MET A 150 9.00 -2.18 -0.20
CA MET A 150 9.08 -1.78 1.22
C MET A 150 7.98 -2.40 2.07
N THR A 151 6.87 -2.80 1.47
CA THR A 151 5.74 -3.40 2.16
C THR A 151 6.04 -4.85 2.52
N PRO A 152 5.91 -5.26 3.80
CA PRO A 152 6.09 -6.65 4.19
C PRO A 152 5.12 -7.56 3.42
N SER A 153 5.62 -8.57 2.76
CA SER A 153 4.79 -9.54 2.04
C SER A 153 5.00 -10.94 2.60
N SER A 154 3.92 -11.64 2.85
CA SER A 154 3.89 -13.06 3.24
C SER A 154 3.34 -13.95 2.12
N ALA A 155 3.18 -13.39 0.92
CA ALA A 155 2.71 -14.11 -0.25
C ALA A 155 3.68 -15.22 -0.68
N ASP A 156 3.14 -16.26 -1.31
CA ASP A 156 3.95 -17.30 -1.94
C ASP A 156 4.89 -16.74 -3.01
N PRO A 157 6.04 -17.37 -3.27
CA PRO A 157 7.01 -16.89 -4.26
C PRO A 157 6.40 -16.60 -5.64
N GLY A 158 5.41 -17.40 -6.06
CA GLY A 158 4.68 -17.17 -7.30
C GLY A 158 3.83 -15.90 -7.26
N GLN A 159 3.10 -15.69 -6.19
CA GLN A 159 2.29 -14.49 -5.97
C GLN A 159 3.15 -13.24 -5.81
N GLN A 160 4.31 -13.35 -5.15
CA GLN A 160 5.27 -12.24 -5.05
C GLN A 160 5.77 -11.78 -6.43
N LYS A 161 6.06 -12.70 -7.35
CA LYS A 161 6.46 -12.36 -8.73
C LYS A 161 5.35 -11.59 -9.45
N ILE A 162 4.10 -12.05 -9.35
CA ILE A 162 2.94 -11.36 -9.95
C ILE A 162 2.80 -9.96 -9.35
N MET A 163 2.90 -9.83 -8.03
CA MET A 163 2.82 -8.53 -7.37
C MET A 163 3.92 -7.58 -7.83
N LEU A 164 5.15 -8.04 -8.01
CA LEU A 164 6.27 -7.22 -8.51
C LEU A 164 6.12 -6.83 -9.98
N LEU A 165 5.34 -7.57 -10.76
CA LEU A 165 5.03 -7.25 -12.15
C LEU A 165 3.91 -6.21 -12.30
N MET A 166 3.01 -6.14 -11.30
CA MET A 166 1.85 -5.23 -11.32
C MET A 166 2.20 -3.75 -11.56
N PRO A 167 3.25 -3.16 -10.95
CA PRO A 167 3.62 -1.77 -11.21
C PRO A 167 3.89 -1.49 -12.69
N PHE A 168 4.49 -2.43 -13.42
CA PHE A 168 4.76 -2.29 -14.85
C PHE A 168 3.47 -2.30 -15.67
N ILE A 169 2.55 -3.22 -15.34
CA ILE A 169 1.23 -3.30 -15.98
C ILE A 169 0.45 -2.02 -15.73
N PHE A 170 0.43 -1.52 -14.49
CA PHE A 170 -0.22 -0.27 -14.13
C PHE A 170 0.41 0.94 -14.83
N THR A 171 1.73 0.99 -14.98
CA THR A 171 2.40 2.08 -15.71
C THR A 171 1.87 2.15 -17.14
N ILE A 172 1.86 1.04 -17.87
CA ILE A 172 1.36 0.96 -19.25
C ILE A 172 -0.12 1.36 -19.32
N PHE A 173 -0.93 0.87 -18.39
CA PHE A 173 -2.34 1.19 -18.32
C PHE A 173 -2.57 2.69 -18.09
N PHE A 174 -1.86 3.30 -17.13
CA PHE A 174 -2.01 4.70 -16.77
C PHE A 174 -1.40 5.70 -17.76
N MET A 175 -0.59 5.25 -18.74
CA MET A 175 -0.11 6.12 -19.83
C MET A 175 -1.25 6.77 -20.65
N ASN A 176 -2.43 6.15 -20.65
CA ASN A 176 -3.61 6.65 -21.37
C ASN A 176 -4.59 7.45 -20.49
N PHE A 177 -4.28 7.59 -19.21
CA PHE A 177 -5.15 8.32 -18.29
C PHE A 177 -4.78 9.80 -18.16
N GLN A 178 -5.71 10.56 -17.61
CA GLN A 178 -5.55 11.99 -17.35
C GLN A 178 -4.40 12.23 -16.34
N ALA A 179 -3.55 13.21 -16.63
CA ALA A 179 -2.36 13.52 -15.83
C ALA A 179 -2.71 13.83 -14.36
N GLY A 180 -3.84 14.47 -14.08
CA GLY A 180 -4.29 14.75 -12.71
C GLY A 180 -4.57 13.50 -11.88
N LEU A 181 -5.09 12.43 -12.49
CA LEU A 181 -5.32 11.15 -11.82
C LEU A 181 -4.02 10.42 -11.52
N VAL A 182 -3.09 10.44 -12.48
CA VAL A 182 -1.75 9.87 -12.32
C VAL A 182 -0.96 10.63 -11.25
N LEU A 183 -1.12 11.96 -11.19
CA LEU A 183 -0.51 12.82 -10.18
C LEU A 183 -1.02 12.49 -8.77
N ASP A 184 -2.33 12.30 -8.58
CA ASP A 184 -2.90 11.85 -7.29
C ASP A 184 -2.29 10.51 -6.87
N TRP A 185 -2.19 9.56 -7.80
CA TRP A 185 -1.60 8.25 -7.50
C TRP A 185 -0.10 8.34 -7.19
N LEU A 186 0.65 9.15 -7.93
CA LEU A 186 2.06 9.42 -7.65
C LEU A 186 2.25 10.04 -6.26
N ALA A 187 1.47 11.06 -5.92
CA ALA A 187 1.48 11.68 -4.59
C ALA A 187 1.14 10.66 -3.50
N SER A 188 0.12 9.83 -3.73
CA SER A 188 -0.24 8.71 -2.84
C SER A 188 0.91 7.74 -2.63
N ASN A 189 1.66 7.37 -3.67
CA ASN A 189 2.80 6.46 -3.57
C ASN A 189 3.95 7.07 -2.78
N VAL A 190 4.28 8.33 -3.02
CA VAL A 190 5.34 9.04 -2.28
C VAL A 190 5.01 9.10 -0.79
N LEU A 191 3.77 9.45 -0.44
CA LEU A 191 3.30 9.46 0.95
C LEU A 191 3.30 8.05 1.56
N GLN A 192 2.94 7.03 0.79
CA GLN A 192 2.98 5.63 1.20
C GLN A 192 4.41 5.17 1.51
N ILE A 193 5.39 5.54 0.67
CA ILE A 193 6.82 5.25 0.89
C ILE A 193 7.29 5.88 2.19
N ALA A 194 7.00 7.18 2.40
CA ALA A 194 7.36 7.88 3.63
C ALA A 194 6.73 7.21 4.87
N GLN A 195 5.45 6.92 4.82
CA GLN A 195 4.72 6.23 5.88
C GLN A 195 5.32 4.84 6.17
N GLN A 196 5.60 4.06 5.12
CA GLN A 196 6.17 2.71 5.25
C GLN A 196 7.59 2.75 5.84
N ALA A 197 8.42 3.72 5.45
CA ALA A 197 9.74 3.90 6.02
C ALA A 197 9.70 4.18 7.52
N ILE A 198 8.80 5.08 7.96
CA ILE A 198 8.57 5.38 9.37
C ILE A 198 8.13 4.12 10.13
N MET A 199 7.18 3.39 9.59
CA MET A 199 6.64 2.19 10.22
C MET A 199 7.67 1.07 10.32
N ASN A 200 8.44 0.82 9.26
CA ASN A 200 9.51 -0.17 9.27
C ASN A 200 10.55 0.15 10.35
N LYS A 201 10.92 1.43 10.50
CA LYS A 201 11.84 1.89 11.55
C LYS A 201 11.26 1.72 12.96
N MET A 202 9.98 2.02 13.15
CA MET A 202 9.28 1.82 14.43
C MET A 202 9.22 0.33 14.81
N MET A 203 8.88 -0.54 13.86
CA MET A 203 8.81 -1.99 14.08
C MET A 203 10.18 -2.60 14.37
N ALA A 204 11.24 -2.18 13.67
CA ALA A 204 12.61 -2.62 13.93
C ALA A 204 13.07 -2.27 15.36
N ARG A 205 12.80 -1.03 15.81
CA ARG A 205 13.11 -0.59 17.18
C ARG A 205 12.33 -1.40 18.24
N LYS A 206 11.08 -1.75 17.94
CA LYS A 206 10.27 -2.56 18.85
C LYS A 206 10.84 -3.98 18.98
N ARG A 207 11.17 -4.64 17.86
CA ARG A 207 11.79 -5.98 17.85
C ARG A 207 13.10 -6.00 18.64
N GLU A 208 13.94 -4.98 18.51
CA GLU A 208 15.19 -4.86 19.28
C GLU A 208 14.95 -4.76 20.78
N LYS A 209 13.97 -3.94 21.19
CA LYS A 209 13.59 -3.81 22.61
C LYS A 209 13.04 -5.12 23.18
N ASP A 210 12.17 -5.81 22.46
CA ASP A 210 11.59 -7.08 22.88
C ASP A 210 12.65 -8.18 22.95
N GLY A 211 13.60 -8.23 22.01
CA GLY A 211 14.74 -9.14 22.03
C GLY A 211 15.67 -8.91 23.24
N LYS A 212 15.99 -7.65 23.57
CA LYS A 212 16.77 -7.31 24.77
C LYS A 212 16.05 -7.71 26.08
N ARG A 213 14.71 -7.53 26.12
CA ARG A 213 13.87 -7.88 27.28
C ARG A 213 13.79 -9.39 27.48
N SER A 214 13.70 -10.16 26.40
CA SER A 214 13.70 -11.62 26.42
C SER A 214 15.04 -12.19 26.93
N LYS A 215 16.16 -11.68 26.40
CA LYS A 215 17.52 -12.08 26.86
C LYS A 215 17.73 -11.78 28.34
N LYS A 216 17.27 -10.62 28.84
CA LYS A 216 17.39 -10.24 30.25
C LYS A 216 16.54 -11.14 31.17
N LYS A 217 15.36 -11.60 30.71
CA LYS A 217 14.53 -12.56 31.45
C LYS A 217 15.15 -13.97 31.49
N SER A 218 15.76 -14.41 30.39
CA SER A 218 16.44 -15.71 30.32
C SER A 218 17.68 -15.74 31.25
N SER A 219 18.50 -14.68 31.20
CA SER A 219 19.69 -14.56 32.09
C SER A 219 19.32 -14.55 33.59
N LYS A 220 18.23 -13.88 33.97
CA LYS A 220 17.77 -13.91 35.36
C LYS A 220 17.27 -15.30 35.80
N ARG A 221 16.65 -16.08 34.93
CA ARG A 221 16.19 -17.43 35.22
C ARG A 221 17.31 -18.44 35.37
N SER A 222 18.42 -18.26 34.61
CA SER A 222 19.60 -19.11 34.76
C SER A 222 20.47 -18.79 35.99
N ALA A 223 20.39 -17.55 36.51
CA ALA A 223 21.09 -17.16 37.72
C ALA A 223 20.37 -17.54 39.06
N THR A 224 19.13 -18.01 38.96
CA THR A 224 18.29 -18.39 40.12
C THR A 224 18.12 -19.92 40.24
N ARG A 225 18.80 -20.69 39.38
CA ARG A 225 18.99 -22.13 39.45
C ARG A 225 20.42 -22.46 39.87
#